data_a3f036704aa66466b38d2064684287f0
#
_entry.id   a3f036704aa66466b38d2064684287f0
#
_cell.length_a   1.000
_cell.length_b   1.000
_cell.length_c   1.000
_cell.angle_alpha   90.00
_cell.angle_beta   90.00
_cell.angle_gamma   90.00
#
_symmetry.space_group_name_H-M   'P 1'
#
loop_
_entity.id
_entity.type
_entity.pdbx_description
1 polymer ?
#
loop_
_entity_poly.entity_id
_entity_poly.type
_entity_poly.pdbx_seq_one_letter_code
_entity_poly.pdbx_strand_id
1 'polypeptide(L)'
;MSFFENTRNPVGIGGKIMVALMNLGHSPVARWGLRFLELTPDAEVLDCGCGGGANMKRLLKKCPQGVVKGIDYSPVSVEKSKRVNKAAVARGRCDVLCASVAELPFESEQFDLVTAFETVYFWPDLPQCFREVYRVLKPGGTLLICNESNGDTDKDKKWTEIIGGMTIYKDAEL
;
A
#
# COMPACT_ATOMS: atom_id res chain seq x y z
N MET A 1 -21.39 -7.91 -8.79
CA MET A 1 -19.96 -7.56 -8.58
C MET A 1 -19.17 -8.84 -8.78
N SER A 2 -18.24 -8.85 -9.74
CA SER A 2 -17.35 -10.00 -9.99
C SER A 2 -16.48 -10.24 -8.76
N PHE A 3 -16.05 -11.51 -8.50
CA PHE A 3 -15.12 -11.82 -7.42
C PHE A 3 -13.82 -11.00 -7.54
N PHE A 4 -13.34 -10.79 -8.76
CA PHE A 4 -12.11 -10.02 -9.03
C PHE A 4 -12.23 -8.51 -8.80
N GLU A 5 -13.44 -7.93 -8.77
CA GLU A 5 -13.63 -6.53 -8.37
C GLU A 5 -13.26 -6.29 -6.90
N ASN A 6 -13.28 -7.33 -6.06
CA ASN A 6 -12.75 -7.27 -4.70
C ASN A 6 -11.23 -7.07 -4.63
N THR A 7 -10.51 -7.21 -5.72
CA THR A 7 -9.08 -6.84 -5.79
C THR A 7 -8.90 -5.33 -5.65
N ARG A 8 -9.78 -4.57 -6.30
CA ARG A 8 -9.81 -3.11 -6.22
C ARG A 8 -10.50 -2.63 -4.94
N ASN A 9 -11.75 -3.06 -4.71
CA ASN A 9 -12.58 -2.59 -3.60
C ASN A 9 -13.16 -3.78 -2.81
N PRO A 10 -12.41 -4.32 -1.84
CA PRO A 10 -12.87 -5.45 -1.03
C PRO A 10 -14.11 -5.09 -0.20
N VAL A 11 -15.21 -5.84 -0.41
CA VAL A 11 -16.45 -5.67 0.35
C VAL A 11 -17.02 -7.02 0.82
N GLY A 12 -17.68 -7.04 1.96
CA GLY A 12 -18.35 -8.22 2.51
C GLY A 12 -17.41 -9.43 2.73
N ILE A 13 -17.98 -10.63 2.66
CA ILE A 13 -17.26 -11.91 2.88
C ILE A 13 -16.27 -12.16 1.75
N GLY A 14 -16.66 -11.91 0.48
CA GLY A 14 -15.79 -12.06 -0.69
C GLY A 14 -14.55 -11.17 -0.60
N GLY A 15 -14.74 -9.91 -0.15
CA GLY A 15 -13.64 -8.99 0.11
C GLY A 15 -12.69 -9.48 1.20
N LYS A 16 -13.21 -10.03 2.30
CA LYS A 16 -12.36 -10.61 3.38
C LYS A 16 -11.48 -11.76 2.88
N ILE A 17 -12.02 -12.61 2.00
CA ILE A 17 -11.28 -13.71 1.38
C ILE A 17 -10.23 -13.14 0.42
N MET A 18 -10.61 -12.20 -0.44
CA MET A 18 -9.70 -11.59 -1.41
C MET A 18 -8.52 -10.91 -0.72
N VAL A 19 -8.74 -10.09 0.32
CA VAL A 19 -7.66 -9.45 1.09
C VAL A 19 -6.72 -10.48 1.73
N ALA A 20 -7.24 -11.63 2.17
CA ALA A 20 -6.40 -12.69 2.71
C ALA A 20 -5.53 -13.36 1.62
N LEU A 21 -6.09 -13.59 0.43
CA LEU A 21 -5.37 -14.13 -0.72
C LEU A 21 -4.30 -13.16 -1.23
N MET A 22 -4.62 -11.87 -1.32
CA MET A 22 -3.67 -10.82 -1.72
C MET A 22 -2.48 -10.72 -0.76
N ASN A 23 -2.73 -10.79 0.56
CA ASN A 23 -1.65 -10.81 1.55
C ASN A 23 -0.66 -11.96 1.33
N LEU A 24 -1.13 -13.08 0.82
CA LEU A 24 -0.30 -14.26 0.55
C LEU A 24 0.34 -14.19 -0.83
N GLY A 25 -0.46 -13.87 -1.87
CA GLY A 25 -0.04 -13.87 -3.28
C GLY A 25 1.05 -12.83 -3.57
N HIS A 26 0.91 -11.60 -3.08
CA HIS A 26 1.89 -10.53 -3.33
C HIS A 26 3.10 -10.58 -2.38
N SER A 27 3.19 -11.60 -1.52
CA SER A 27 4.28 -11.73 -0.55
C SER A 27 5.68 -11.86 -1.20
N PRO A 28 5.88 -12.56 -2.33
CA PRO A 28 7.19 -12.63 -2.99
C PRO A 28 7.67 -11.27 -3.49
N VAL A 29 6.83 -10.55 -4.24
CA VAL A 29 7.18 -9.23 -4.80
C VAL A 29 7.43 -8.21 -3.70
N ALA A 30 6.62 -8.21 -2.65
CA ALA A 30 6.82 -7.33 -1.52
C ALA A 30 8.14 -7.60 -0.78
N ARG A 31 8.50 -8.88 -0.58
CA ARG A 31 9.80 -9.23 0.02
C ARG A 31 10.97 -8.83 -0.86
N TRP A 32 10.81 -8.94 -2.17
CA TRP A 32 11.83 -8.50 -3.13
C TRP A 32 12.01 -6.99 -3.07
N GLY A 33 10.94 -6.20 -3.20
CA GLY A 33 11.00 -4.74 -3.11
C GLY A 33 11.58 -4.22 -1.79
N LEU A 34 11.21 -4.84 -0.66
CA LEU A 34 11.73 -4.46 0.65
C LEU A 34 13.24 -4.71 0.85
N ARG A 35 13.92 -5.46 -0.04
CA ARG A 35 15.39 -5.63 0.00
C ARG A 35 16.15 -4.37 -0.37
N PHE A 36 15.53 -3.49 -1.16
CA PHE A 36 16.14 -2.25 -1.60
C PHE A 36 16.04 -1.13 -0.58
N LEU A 37 15.33 -1.36 0.54
CA LEU A 37 15.14 -0.37 1.58
C LEU A 37 16.13 -0.55 2.73
N GLU A 38 16.87 0.51 2.99
CA GLU A 38 17.61 0.71 4.22
C GLU A 38 16.84 1.71 5.08
N LEU A 39 16.36 1.28 6.24
CA LEU A 39 15.60 2.09 7.17
C LEU A 39 16.36 2.23 8.48
N THR A 40 16.32 3.41 9.06
CA THR A 40 16.75 3.60 10.45
C THR A 40 15.79 2.85 11.39
N PRO A 41 16.27 2.40 12.57
CA PRO A 41 15.42 1.67 13.51
C PRO A 41 14.18 2.44 13.98
N ASP A 42 14.21 3.76 13.95
CA ASP A 42 13.20 4.70 14.41
C ASP A 42 12.39 5.35 13.26
N ALA A 43 12.56 4.89 12.02
CA ALA A 43 11.90 5.47 10.85
C ALA A 43 10.36 5.55 10.98
N GLU A 44 9.79 6.64 10.53
CA GLU A 44 8.36 6.81 10.32
C GLU A 44 7.98 6.44 8.89
N VAL A 45 7.08 5.47 8.73
CA VAL A 45 6.74 4.87 7.45
C VAL A 45 5.25 4.96 7.18
N LEU A 46 4.87 5.29 5.94
CA LEU A 46 3.50 5.21 5.43
C LEU A 46 3.39 4.12 4.37
N ASP A 47 2.39 3.24 4.48
CA ASP A 47 2.03 2.23 3.47
C ASP A 47 0.71 2.63 2.79
N CYS A 48 0.79 3.12 1.55
CA CYS A 48 -0.36 3.59 0.76
C CYS A 48 -1.04 2.41 0.05
N GLY A 49 -2.31 2.15 0.38
CA GLY A 49 -3.02 0.96 -0.06
C GLY A 49 -2.54 -0.28 0.70
N CYS A 50 -2.50 -0.20 2.03
CA CYS A 50 -1.89 -1.22 2.89
C CYS A 50 -2.62 -2.57 2.89
N GLY A 51 -3.80 -2.67 2.26
CA GLY A 51 -4.59 -3.88 2.14
C GLY A 51 -4.79 -4.58 3.49
N GLY A 52 -4.48 -5.87 3.55
CA GLY A 52 -4.59 -6.65 4.79
C GLY A 52 -3.44 -6.51 5.77
N GLY A 53 -2.52 -5.56 5.59
CA GLY A 53 -1.48 -5.16 6.55
C GLY A 53 -0.27 -6.09 6.63
N ALA A 54 -0.09 -6.98 5.66
CA ALA A 54 1.06 -7.90 5.65
C ALA A 54 2.39 -7.17 5.45
N ASN A 55 2.42 -6.13 4.59
CA ASN A 55 3.61 -5.33 4.35
C ASN A 55 3.91 -4.41 5.54
N MET A 56 2.90 -3.81 6.15
CA MET A 56 3.06 -3.06 7.40
C MET A 56 3.75 -3.91 8.49
N LYS A 57 3.37 -5.20 8.62
CA LYS A 57 4.03 -6.12 9.56
C LYS A 57 5.51 -6.34 9.24
N ARG A 58 5.89 -6.33 7.96
CA ARG A 58 7.29 -6.45 7.52
C ARG A 58 8.06 -5.16 7.79
N LEU A 59 7.46 -4.00 7.49
CA LEU A 59 8.02 -2.68 7.76
C LEU A 59 8.27 -2.47 9.26
N LEU A 60 7.31 -2.82 10.12
CA LEU A 60 7.46 -2.77 11.58
C LEU A 60 8.64 -3.59 12.13
N LYS A 61 9.07 -4.64 11.41
CA LYS A 61 10.28 -5.40 11.76
C LYS A 61 11.55 -4.71 11.30
N LYS A 62 11.49 -3.95 10.19
CA LYS A 62 12.64 -3.20 9.68
C LYS A 62 12.94 -1.95 10.50
N CYS A 63 11.91 -1.31 11.08
CA CYS A 63 12.04 -0.15 11.96
C CYS A 63 11.53 -0.49 13.38
N PRO A 64 12.29 -1.23 14.20
CA PRO A 64 11.80 -1.78 15.47
C PRO A 64 11.47 -0.75 16.54
N GLN A 65 11.95 0.48 16.42
CA GLN A 65 11.67 1.64 17.29
C GLN A 65 10.75 2.65 16.60
N GLY A 66 10.55 2.55 15.30
CA GLY A 66 9.77 3.44 14.47
C GLY A 66 8.27 3.18 14.50
N VAL A 67 7.55 3.95 13.70
CA VAL A 67 6.09 3.89 13.55
C VAL A 67 5.74 3.59 12.10
N VAL A 68 4.77 2.69 11.88
CA VAL A 68 4.23 2.40 10.54
C VAL A 68 2.77 2.77 10.52
N LYS A 69 2.42 3.76 9.73
CA LYS A 69 1.03 4.12 9.41
C LYS A 69 0.62 3.51 8.08
N GLY A 70 -0.65 3.20 7.93
CA GLY A 70 -1.20 2.68 6.69
C GLY A 70 -2.50 3.35 6.34
N ILE A 71 -2.76 3.50 5.05
CA ILE A 71 -4.07 3.87 4.55
C ILE A 71 -4.59 2.83 3.56
N ASP A 72 -5.88 2.67 3.56
CA ASP A 72 -6.61 1.94 2.53
C ASP A 72 -8.01 2.55 2.43
N TYR A 73 -8.58 2.65 1.22
CA TYR A 73 -9.94 3.19 1.09
C TYR A 73 -11.03 2.17 1.43
N SER A 74 -10.69 0.87 1.53
CA SER A 74 -11.61 -0.19 1.92
C SER A 74 -11.65 -0.39 3.45
N PRO A 75 -12.80 -0.18 4.11
CA PRO A 75 -12.95 -0.47 5.53
C PRO A 75 -12.63 -1.94 5.89
N VAL A 76 -12.86 -2.88 4.96
CA VAL A 76 -12.54 -4.31 5.13
C VAL A 76 -11.03 -4.52 5.23
N SER A 77 -10.26 -3.84 4.37
CA SER A 77 -8.80 -3.85 4.39
C SER A 77 -8.27 -3.26 5.69
N VAL A 78 -8.77 -2.09 6.07
CA VAL A 78 -8.40 -1.38 7.32
C VAL A 78 -8.63 -2.26 8.55
N GLU A 79 -9.82 -2.86 8.69
CA GLU A 79 -10.13 -3.76 9.80
C GLU A 79 -9.17 -4.96 9.84
N LYS A 80 -8.92 -5.58 8.68
CA LYS A 80 -7.99 -6.70 8.57
C LYS A 80 -6.57 -6.30 8.94
N SER A 81 -6.11 -5.15 8.46
CA SER A 81 -4.77 -4.62 8.72
C SER A 81 -4.55 -4.35 10.21
N LYS A 82 -5.50 -3.68 10.88
CA LYS A 82 -5.48 -3.47 12.34
C LYS A 82 -5.41 -4.79 13.11
N ARG A 83 -6.16 -5.79 12.69
CA ARG A 83 -6.17 -7.12 13.33
C ARG A 83 -4.84 -7.85 13.15
N VAL A 84 -4.25 -7.82 11.96
CA VAL A 84 -2.95 -8.44 11.64
C VAL A 84 -1.83 -7.81 12.47
N ASN A 85 -1.91 -6.49 12.70
CA ASN A 85 -0.90 -5.71 13.39
C ASN A 85 -1.29 -5.34 14.84
N LYS A 86 -2.29 -6.01 15.44
CA LYS A 86 -2.90 -5.67 16.73
C LYS A 86 -1.91 -5.38 17.85
N ALA A 87 -0.80 -6.12 17.92
CA ALA A 87 0.21 -5.92 18.95
C ALA A 87 1.00 -4.61 18.78
N ALA A 88 1.25 -4.18 17.53
CA ALA A 88 1.89 -2.90 17.23
C ALA A 88 0.90 -1.74 17.42
N VAL A 89 -0.36 -1.92 17.05
CA VAL A 89 -1.44 -0.94 17.30
C VAL A 89 -1.58 -0.67 18.80
N ALA A 90 -1.64 -1.73 19.62
CA ALA A 90 -1.75 -1.59 21.07
C ALA A 90 -0.55 -0.88 21.75
N ARG A 91 0.61 -0.87 21.07
CA ARG A 91 1.83 -0.19 21.53
C ARG A 91 2.00 1.21 20.93
N GLY A 92 1.04 1.71 20.15
CA GLY A 92 1.11 3.01 19.48
C GLY A 92 2.11 3.05 18.30
N ARG A 93 2.63 1.89 17.86
CA ARG A 93 3.61 1.80 16.77
C ARG A 93 3.00 1.53 15.39
N CYS A 94 1.70 1.36 15.33
CA CYS A 94 0.98 1.12 14.09
C CYS A 94 -0.39 1.79 14.17
N ASP A 95 -0.75 2.50 13.10
CA ASP A 95 -2.12 2.98 12.90
C ASP A 95 -2.56 2.74 11.45
N VAL A 96 -3.86 2.55 11.26
CA VAL A 96 -4.44 2.30 9.93
C VAL A 96 -5.71 3.11 9.77
N LEU A 97 -5.75 3.97 8.75
CA LEU A 97 -6.87 4.86 8.49
C LEU A 97 -7.59 4.48 7.18
N CYS A 98 -8.88 4.73 7.16
CA CYS A 98 -9.67 4.63 5.93
C CYS A 98 -9.56 5.98 5.21
N ALA A 99 -8.72 6.06 4.17
CA ALA A 99 -8.43 7.30 3.47
C ALA A 99 -8.03 7.06 2.01
N SER A 100 -8.06 8.12 1.21
CA SER A 100 -7.55 8.14 -0.17
C SER A 100 -6.12 8.67 -0.22
N VAL A 101 -5.32 8.14 -1.16
CA VAL A 101 -3.97 8.68 -1.43
C VAL A 101 -4.03 10.10 -2.01
N ALA A 102 -5.14 10.47 -2.66
CA ALA A 102 -5.33 11.82 -3.20
C ALA A 102 -5.56 12.89 -2.12
N GLU A 103 -5.80 12.48 -0.86
CA GLU A 103 -6.01 13.37 0.29
C GLU A 103 -5.53 12.64 1.55
N LEU A 104 -4.23 12.76 1.83
CA LEU A 104 -3.58 12.07 2.95
C LEU A 104 -3.84 12.82 4.27
N PRO A 105 -4.42 12.15 5.30
CA PRO A 105 -4.75 12.78 6.58
C PRO A 105 -3.51 12.84 7.50
N PHE A 106 -2.40 13.35 6.98
CA PHE A 106 -1.13 13.45 7.68
C PHE A 106 -0.50 14.83 7.48
N GLU A 107 0.37 15.21 8.40
CA GLU A 107 1.14 16.45 8.33
C GLU A 107 2.17 16.38 7.18
N SER A 108 2.60 17.58 6.73
CA SER A 108 3.72 17.69 5.78
C SER A 108 5.01 17.19 6.43
N GLU A 109 5.90 16.64 5.62
CA GLU A 109 7.26 16.22 6.04
C GLU A 109 7.27 15.27 7.25
N GLN A 110 6.31 14.34 7.28
CA GLN A 110 6.15 13.41 8.41
C GLN A 110 6.93 12.12 8.22
N PHE A 111 7.03 11.57 7.01
CA PHE A 111 7.51 10.22 6.77
C PHE A 111 8.91 10.18 6.16
N ASP A 112 9.73 9.25 6.64
CA ASP A 112 11.04 8.92 6.05
C ASP A 112 10.88 8.05 4.81
N LEU A 113 9.81 7.23 4.79
CA LEU A 113 9.48 6.33 3.68
C LEU A 113 7.97 6.31 3.45
N VAL A 114 7.57 6.39 2.18
CA VAL A 114 6.23 6.01 1.71
C VAL A 114 6.37 4.78 0.81
N THR A 115 5.51 3.78 0.99
CA THR A 115 5.48 2.57 0.16
C THR A 115 4.14 2.43 -0.55
N ALA A 116 4.17 1.88 -1.76
CA ALA A 116 3.01 1.52 -2.56
C ALA A 116 3.26 0.15 -3.22
N PHE A 117 2.67 -0.91 -2.66
CA PHE A 117 2.80 -2.28 -3.15
C PHE A 117 1.53 -2.71 -3.88
N GLU A 118 1.58 -2.92 -5.19
CA GLU A 118 0.45 -3.37 -6.02
C GLU A 118 -0.78 -2.46 -5.94
N THR A 119 -0.61 -1.15 -5.73
CA THR A 119 -1.72 -0.25 -5.43
C THR A 119 -1.82 0.95 -6.38
N VAL A 120 -0.72 1.41 -6.96
CA VAL A 120 -0.69 2.58 -7.86
C VAL A 120 -1.64 2.42 -9.05
N TYR A 121 -1.92 1.20 -9.48
CA TYR A 121 -2.90 0.86 -10.49
C TYR A 121 -4.31 1.45 -10.27
N PHE A 122 -4.64 1.74 -9.02
CA PHE A 122 -5.97 2.15 -8.57
C PHE A 122 -6.00 3.56 -7.99
N TRP A 123 -4.87 4.29 -8.03
CA TRP A 123 -4.82 5.65 -7.53
C TRP A 123 -5.68 6.56 -8.40
N PRO A 124 -6.63 7.32 -7.82
CA PRO A 124 -7.35 8.35 -8.56
C PRO A 124 -6.40 9.53 -8.82
N ASP A 125 -6.59 10.26 -9.94
CA ASP A 125 -5.78 11.46 -10.21
C ASP A 125 -4.30 11.29 -9.79
N LEU A 126 -3.55 10.54 -10.56
CA LEU A 126 -2.17 10.16 -10.24
C LEU A 126 -1.27 11.37 -9.89
N PRO A 127 -1.31 12.51 -10.62
CA PRO A 127 -0.59 13.71 -10.25
C PRO A 127 -0.95 14.25 -8.86
N GLN A 128 -2.24 14.21 -8.47
CA GLN A 128 -2.67 14.64 -7.13
C GLN A 128 -2.15 13.69 -6.06
N CYS A 129 -2.21 12.38 -6.30
CA CYS A 129 -1.67 11.40 -5.37
C CYS A 129 -0.16 11.61 -5.14
N PHE A 130 0.61 11.87 -6.20
CA PHE A 130 2.04 12.17 -6.06
C PHE A 130 2.31 13.49 -5.33
N ARG A 131 1.48 14.52 -5.52
CA ARG A 131 1.60 15.76 -4.73
C ARG A 131 1.40 15.50 -3.23
N GLU A 132 0.43 14.69 -2.86
CA GLU A 132 0.17 14.32 -1.47
C GLU A 132 1.31 13.48 -0.89
N VAL A 133 1.79 12.47 -1.64
CA VAL A 133 2.95 11.67 -1.22
C VAL A 133 4.19 12.56 -1.02
N TYR A 134 4.46 13.48 -1.96
CA TYR A 134 5.56 14.43 -1.83
C TYR A 134 5.41 15.33 -0.61
N ARG A 135 4.18 15.82 -0.36
CA ARG A 135 3.90 16.69 0.79
C ARG A 135 4.19 16.02 2.13
N VAL A 136 3.84 14.74 2.27
CA VAL A 136 4.01 14.03 3.54
C VAL A 136 5.41 13.41 3.72
N LEU A 137 6.21 13.31 2.66
CA LEU A 137 7.60 12.86 2.74
C LEU A 137 8.48 13.96 3.33
N LYS A 138 9.36 13.58 4.24
CA LYS A 138 10.45 14.46 4.71
C LYS A 138 11.39 14.83 3.57
N PRO A 139 12.10 15.96 3.64
CA PRO A 139 13.23 16.22 2.74
C PRO A 139 14.24 15.06 2.78
N GLY A 140 14.55 14.49 1.62
CA GLY A 140 15.39 13.29 1.50
C GLY A 140 14.69 11.97 1.78
N GLY A 141 13.39 12.00 2.10
CA GLY A 141 12.58 10.78 2.23
C GLY A 141 12.41 10.04 0.91
N THR A 142 12.02 8.77 0.98
CA THR A 142 11.95 7.87 -0.16
C THR A 142 10.51 7.44 -0.45
N LEU A 143 10.12 7.42 -1.73
CA LEU A 143 8.94 6.69 -2.21
C LEU A 143 9.39 5.38 -2.86
N LEU A 144 8.86 4.24 -2.39
CA LEU A 144 9.02 2.95 -3.04
C LEU A 144 7.70 2.53 -3.68
N ILE A 145 7.67 2.42 -4.99
CA ILE A 145 6.59 1.76 -5.75
C ILE A 145 7.08 0.37 -6.14
N CYS A 146 6.27 -0.65 -5.90
CA CYS A 146 6.61 -2.04 -6.21
C CYS A 146 5.40 -2.74 -6.82
N ASN A 147 5.48 -3.00 -8.11
CA ASN A 147 4.41 -3.55 -8.94
C ASN A 147 4.88 -4.82 -9.66
N GLU A 148 3.99 -5.82 -9.82
CA GLU A 148 4.24 -7.02 -10.65
C GLU A 148 4.03 -6.73 -12.13
N SER A 149 3.12 -5.81 -12.46
CA SER A 149 2.76 -5.42 -13.83
C SER A 149 3.34 -4.04 -14.15
N ASN A 150 4.02 -3.94 -15.31
CA ASN A 150 4.70 -2.72 -15.78
C ASN A 150 4.28 -2.28 -17.20
N GLY A 151 3.24 -2.87 -17.75
CA GLY A 151 2.71 -2.52 -19.06
C GLY A 151 3.46 -3.11 -20.27
N ASP A 152 4.48 -3.94 -20.07
CA ASP A 152 5.32 -4.47 -21.13
C ASP A 152 4.89 -5.84 -21.65
N THR A 153 3.89 -6.47 -21.01
CA THR A 153 3.45 -7.83 -21.38
C THR A 153 1.99 -7.91 -21.77
N ASP A 154 1.65 -8.87 -22.65
CA ASP A 154 0.24 -9.14 -23.01
C ASP A 154 -0.60 -9.63 -21.82
N LYS A 155 0.05 -10.15 -20.77
CA LYS A 155 -0.63 -10.49 -19.51
C LYS A 155 -1.21 -9.27 -18.82
N ASP A 156 -0.54 -8.13 -18.92
CA ASP A 156 -0.95 -6.87 -18.29
C ASP A 156 -2.27 -6.36 -18.89
N LYS A 157 -2.44 -6.47 -20.22
CA LYS A 157 -3.69 -6.12 -20.92
C LYS A 157 -4.87 -6.93 -20.38
N LYS A 158 -4.67 -8.21 -20.13
CA LYS A 158 -5.70 -9.10 -19.59
C LYS A 158 -6.18 -8.65 -18.20
N TRP A 159 -5.29 -8.14 -17.35
CA TRP A 159 -5.66 -7.65 -16.02
C TRP A 159 -6.51 -6.38 -16.09
N THR A 160 -6.19 -5.45 -16.99
CA THR A 160 -7.00 -4.22 -17.19
C THR A 160 -8.39 -4.51 -17.74
N GLU A 161 -8.57 -5.62 -18.48
CA GLU A 161 -9.90 -6.08 -18.95
C GLU A 161 -10.72 -6.75 -17.84
N ILE A 162 -10.06 -7.48 -16.92
CA ILE A 162 -10.73 -8.25 -15.84
C ILE A 162 -11.07 -7.37 -14.65
N ILE A 163 -10.18 -6.41 -14.30
CA ILE A 163 -10.31 -5.56 -13.14
C ILE A 163 -10.67 -4.14 -13.57
N GLY A 164 -11.94 -3.78 -13.42
CA GLY A 164 -12.43 -2.45 -13.82
C GLY A 164 -11.70 -1.32 -13.10
N GLY A 165 -11.25 -0.31 -13.87
CA GLY A 165 -10.56 0.87 -13.34
C GLY A 165 -9.12 0.61 -12.89
N MET A 166 -8.51 -0.49 -13.30
CA MET A 166 -7.08 -0.73 -13.17
C MET A 166 -6.33 -0.04 -14.32
N THR A 167 -5.34 0.77 -14.00
CA THR A 167 -4.42 1.36 -14.98
C THR A 167 -3.01 0.87 -14.69
N ILE A 168 -2.38 0.22 -15.67
CA ILE A 168 -0.99 -0.23 -15.54
C ILE A 168 -0.11 0.82 -16.21
N TYR A 169 0.79 1.38 -15.45
CA TYR A 169 1.72 2.41 -15.87
C TYR A 169 3.07 1.79 -16.22
N LYS A 170 3.73 2.32 -17.26
CA LYS A 170 5.14 2.04 -17.53
C LYS A 170 6.01 2.83 -16.57
N ASP A 171 7.23 2.36 -16.36
CA ASP A 171 8.18 3.02 -15.44
C ASP A 171 8.42 4.51 -15.80
N ALA A 172 8.38 4.85 -17.10
CA ALA A 172 8.54 6.23 -17.58
C ALA A 172 7.29 7.12 -17.36
N GLU A 173 6.18 6.55 -16.95
CA GLU A 173 4.90 7.25 -16.71
C GLU A 173 4.68 7.52 -15.21
N LEU A 174 5.50 6.94 -14.34
CA LEU A 174 5.55 7.11 -12.91
C LEU A 174 6.68 8.05 -12.48
#